data_4d5a634d9ac9cea1563c643f69f4ba68
#
_entry.id   4d5a634d9ac9cea1563c643f69f4ba68
#
_cell.length_a   1.000
_cell.length_b   1.000
_cell.length_c   1.000
_cell.angle_alpha   90.00
_cell.angle_beta   90.00
_cell.angle_gamma   90.00
#
_symmetry.space_group_name_H-M   'P 1'
#
loop_
_entity.id
_entity.type
_entity.pdbx_description
1 polymer ?
#
loop_
_entity_poly.entity_id
_entity_poly.type
_entity_poly.pdbx_seq_one_letter_code
_entity_poly.pdbx_strand_id
1 'polypeptide(L)'
;SNICHKKGKYAESAENLVTANSLKLKMHKSNAKLLILKTNQLKAITNNVKNNYQNFSKNPISIFIVGLPRCGSTLIESIISLNNEVKDLGEVNIFEEAFEECRKSKHDLNISESYRNKIKNTSNQTVITTNKWLFNYQYAGLIAKTIPNAKIIHCYRNPLDNILSIYRAHFAIGNTFSSSLI
;
A
#
# COMPACT_ATOMS: atom_id res chain seq x y z
N SER A 1 5.66 8.10 25.61
CA SER A 1 6.40 6.85 25.35
C SER A 1 7.79 7.14 24.77
N ASN A 2 7.91 7.82 23.63
CA ASN A 2 9.23 8.04 22.97
C ASN A 2 10.26 8.79 23.81
N ILE A 3 9.84 9.79 24.62
CA ILE A 3 10.73 10.55 25.52
C ILE A 3 11.28 9.63 26.60
N CYS A 4 10.44 8.80 27.24
CA CYS A 4 10.85 7.84 28.27
C CYS A 4 11.81 6.81 27.69
N HIS A 5 11.54 6.32 26.48
CA HIS A 5 12.42 5.37 25.77
C HIS A 5 13.82 5.96 25.54
N LYS A 6 13.91 7.21 25.05
CA LYS A 6 15.21 7.90 24.84
C LYS A 6 15.98 8.14 26.14
N LYS A 7 15.29 8.21 27.28
CA LYS A 7 15.88 8.35 28.61
C LYS A 7 16.21 7.00 29.28
N GLY A 8 16.08 5.88 28.58
CA GLY A 8 16.32 4.53 29.11
C GLY A 8 15.22 4.01 30.07
N LYS A 9 14.12 4.76 30.23
CA LYS A 9 12.99 4.38 31.10
C LYS A 9 12.03 3.45 30.33
N TYR A 10 12.44 2.23 30.05
CA TYR A 10 11.75 1.33 29.15
C TYR A 10 10.39 0.85 29.69
N ALA A 11 10.28 0.54 30.99
CA ALA A 11 9.02 0.12 31.61
C ALA A 11 7.97 1.24 31.51
N GLU A 12 8.31 2.46 31.93
CA GLU A 12 7.45 3.64 31.83
C GLU A 12 7.06 3.94 30.37
N SER A 13 8.01 3.74 29.44
CA SER A 13 7.74 3.90 28.01
C SER A 13 6.71 2.90 27.49
N ALA A 14 6.79 1.63 27.93
CA ALA A 14 5.86 0.58 27.54
C ALA A 14 4.45 0.85 28.10
N GLU A 15 4.31 1.20 29.36
CA GLU A 15 3.03 1.55 29.98
C GLU A 15 2.34 2.72 29.27
N ASN A 16 3.10 3.80 29.00
CA ASN A 16 2.60 4.94 28.26
C ASN A 16 2.17 4.57 26.84
N LEU A 17 2.85 3.62 26.18
CA LEU A 17 2.50 3.15 24.84
C LEU A 17 1.19 2.36 24.85
N VAL A 18 1.03 1.44 25.81
CA VAL A 18 -0.22 0.68 26.00
C VAL A 18 -1.39 1.61 26.27
N THR A 19 -1.21 2.58 27.17
CA THR A 19 -2.24 3.56 27.50
C THR A 19 -2.64 4.39 26.29
N ALA A 20 -1.68 4.90 25.51
CA ALA A 20 -1.94 5.69 24.32
C ALA A 20 -2.72 4.89 23.25
N ASN A 21 -2.31 3.64 22.99
CA ASN A 21 -3.00 2.79 22.03
C ASN A 21 -4.41 2.37 22.51
N SER A 22 -4.59 2.13 23.80
CA SER A 22 -5.90 1.85 24.41
C SER A 22 -6.85 3.02 24.25
N LEU A 23 -6.38 4.26 24.50
CA LEU A 23 -7.17 5.47 24.28
C LEU A 23 -7.55 5.63 22.81
N LYS A 24 -6.60 5.40 21.91
CA LYS A 24 -6.84 5.46 20.46
C LYS A 24 -7.90 4.47 20.00
N LEU A 25 -7.89 3.22 20.52
CA LEU A 25 -8.90 2.20 20.22
C LEU A 25 -10.29 2.56 20.78
N LYS A 26 -10.35 3.28 21.92
CA LYS A 26 -11.63 3.79 22.44
C LYS A 26 -12.22 4.88 21.54
N MET A 27 -11.37 5.73 20.96
CA MET A 27 -11.81 6.77 20.02
C MET A 27 -12.17 6.20 18.64
N HIS A 28 -11.40 5.23 18.15
CA HIS A 28 -11.56 4.64 16.83
C HIS A 28 -11.35 3.13 16.91
N LYS A 29 -12.41 2.36 16.69
CA LYS A 29 -12.34 0.89 16.68
C LYS A 29 -11.38 0.40 15.59
N SER A 30 -10.69 -0.71 15.84
CA SER A 30 -9.83 -1.35 14.85
C SER A 30 -10.59 -1.68 13.56
N ASN A 31 -10.00 -1.33 12.42
CA ASN A 31 -10.55 -1.63 11.10
C ASN A 31 -10.00 -2.94 10.48
N ALA A 32 -9.28 -3.76 11.26
CA ALA A 32 -8.65 -4.99 10.76
C ALA A 32 -9.65 -5.93 10.06
N LYS A 33 -10.83 -6.14 10.67
CA LYS A 33 -11.88 -6.98 10.06
C LYS A 33 -12.35 -6.45 8.70
N LEU A 34 -12.48 -5.13 8.55
CA LEU A 34 -12.88 -4.52 7.27
C LEU A 34 -11.79 -4.71 6.20
N LEU A 35 -10.51 -4.60 6.56
CA LEU A 35 -9.40 -4.86 5.65
C LEU A 35 -9.39 -6.31 5.17
N ILE A 36 -9.64 -7.27 6.06
CA ILE A 36 -9.73 -8.70 5.72
C ILE A 36 -10.91 -8.95 4.77
N LEU A 37 -12.09 -8.41 5.08
CA LEU A 37 -13.28 -8.55 4.23
C LEU A 37 -13.04 -7.97 2.83
N LYS A 38 -12.47 -6.77 2.74
CA LYS A 38 -12.10 -6.13 1.46
C LYS A 38 -11.13 -7.01 0.68
N THR A 39 -10.10 -7.55 1.33
CA THR A 39 -9.11 -8.43 0.68
C THR A 39 -9.78 -9.67 0.10
N ASN A 40 -10.69 -10.31 0.84
CA ASN A 40 -11.41 -11.50 0.37
C ASN A 40 -12.33 -11.18 -0.82
N GLN A 41 -13.02 -10.04 -0.79
CA GLN A 41 -13.85 -9.58 -1.91
C GLN A 41 -13.01 -9.34 -3.17
N LEU A 42 -11.88 -8.64 -3.04
CA LEU A 42 -10.97 -8.35 -4.15
C LEU A 42 -10.36 -9.63 -4.72
N LYS A 43 -10.05 -10.61 -3.88
CA LYS A 43 -9.58 -11.93 -4.32
C LYS A 43 -10.65 -12.66 -5.15
N ALA A 44 -11.90 -12.63 -4.73
CA ALA A 44 -13.02 -13.22 -5.49
C ALA A 44 -13.20 -12.51 -6.85
N ILE A 45 -13.16 -11.18 -6.89
CA ILE A 45 -13.21 -10.41 -8.13
C ILE A 45 -12.05 -10.78 -9.04
N THR A 46 -10.82 -10.85 -8.50
CA THR A 46 -9.61 -11.21 -9.25
C THR A 46 -9.74 -12.55 -9.96
N ASN A 47 -10.35 -13.54 -9.33
CA ASN A 47 -10.51 -14.87 -9.92
C ASN A 47 -11.36 -14.83 -11.20
N ASN A 48 -12.33 -13.91 -11.28
CA ASN A 48 -13.25 -13.75 -12.42
C ASN A 48 -12.68 -12.84 -13.54
N VAL A 49 -11.60 -12.09 -13.28
CA VAL A 49 -10.98 -11.25 -14.30
C VAL A 49 -10.10 -12.10 -15.22
N LYS A 50 -10.33 -11.99 -16.52
CA LYS A 50 -9.48 -12.64 -17.54
C LYS A 50 -8.12 -11.93 -17.60
N ASN A 51 -7.07 -12.73 -17.87
CA ASN A 51 -5.73 -12.17 -18.10
C ASN A 51 -5.74 -11.41 -19.42
N ASN A 52 -5.35 -10.16 -19.39
CA ASN A 52 -5.26 -9.32 -20.57
C ASN A 52 -3.78 -9.23 -21.02
N TYR A 53 -3.23 -10.37 -21.50
CA TYR A 53 -1.87 -10.43 -22.05
C TYR A 53 -1.83 -9.87 -23.47
N GLN A 54 -1.94 -8.55 -23.63
CA GLN A 54 -1.63 -7.91 -24.92
C GLN A 54 -0.13 -7.56 -24.98
N ASN A 55 0.43 -7.56 -26.19
CA ASN A 55 1.85 -7.30 -26.48
C ASN A 55 2.41 -6.09 -25.73
N PHE A 56 3.29 -6.34 -24.77
CA PHE A 56 3.75 -5.40 -23.75
C PHE A 56 4.92 -4.50 -24.14
N SER A 57 5.50 -4.67 -25.34
CA SER A 57 6.78 -4.05 -25.73
C SER A 57 6.80 -2.52 -25.78
N LYS A 58 5.63 -1.86 -25.76
CA LYS A 58 5.50 -0.40 -25.87
C LYS A 58 4.87 0.29 -24.65
N ASN A 59 4.55 -0.46 -23.60
CA ASN A 59 3.90 0.11 -22.42
C ASN A 59 4.94 0.50 -21.36
N PRO A 60 4.73 1.63 -20.67
CA PRO A 60 5.59 2.01 -19.54
C PRO A 60 5.55 0.95 -18.44
N ILE A 61 6.64 0.83 -17.70
CA ILE A 61 6.77 -0.10 -16.58
C ILE A 61 6.19 0.56 -15.33
N SER A 62 5.31 -0.15 -14.62
CA SER A 62 4.81 0.29 -13.32
C SER A 62 5.25 -0.67 -12.23
N ILE A 63 6.05 -0.18 -11.28
CA ILE A 63 6.57 -0.94 -10.15
C ILE A 63 5.70 -0.64 -8.92
N PHE A 64 4.97 -1.65 -8.45
CA PHE A 64 4.16 -1.56 -7.25
C PHE A 64 4.94 -2.10 -6.06
N ILE A 65 5.20 -1.25 -5.07
CA ILE A 65 5.88 -1.64 -3.83
C ILE A 65 4.80 -1.87 -2.78
N VAL A 66 4.67 -3.12 -2.34
CA VAL A 66 3.62 -3.56 -1.42
C VAL A 66 4.21 -4.19 -0.16
N GLY A 67 3.44 -4.26 0.89
CA GLY A 67 3.84 -4.85 2.16
C GLY A 67 3.11 -4.22 3.34
N LEU A 68 3.49 -4.60 4.54
CA LEU A 68 2.98 -3.94 5.75
C LEU A 68 3.69 -2.60 5.97
N PRO A 69 3.06 -1.62 6.62
CA PRO A 69 3.77 -0.42 7.08
C PRO A 69 5.02 -0.80 7.88
N ARG A 70 6.06 0.02 7.81
CA ARG A 70 7.33 -0.19 8.54
C ARG A 70 8.18 -1.40 8.06
N CYS A 71 7.88 -1.97 6.90
CA CYS A 71 8.66 -3.07 6.30
C CYS A 71 9.93 -2.62 5.55
N GLY A 72 10.18 -1.30 5.42
CA GLY A 72 11.33 -0.77 4.67
C GLY A 72 11.00 -0.32 3.24
N SER A 73 9.73 -0.27 2.86
CA SER A 73 9.27 0.11 1.52
C SER A 73 9.80 1.47 1.05
N THR A 74 9.93 2.45 1.95
CA THR A 74 10.48 3.78 1.62
C THR A 74 11.95 3.69 1.20
N LEU A 75 12.75 2.87 1.89
CA LEU A 75 14.15 2.66 1.52
C LEU A 75 14.26 1.99 0.13
N ILE A 76 13.44 0.99 -0.13
CA ILE A 76 13.42 0.31 -1.43
C ILE A 76 13.03 1.29 -2.55
N GLU A 77 11.99 2.09 -2.36
CA GLU A 77 11.60 3.12 -3.33
C GLU A 77 12.72 4.12 -3.58
N SER A 78 13.36 4.62 -2.50
CA SER A 78 14.49 5.57 -2.62
C SER A 78 15.66 5.00 -3.41
N ILE A 79 15.98 3.70 -3.23
CA ILE A 79 17.06 3.03 -3.98
C ILE A 79 16.69 2.93 -5.46
N ILE A 80 15.46 2.52 -5.78
CA ILE A 80 14.99 2.37 -7.17
C ILE A 80 14.98 3.75 -7.86
N SER A 81 14.58 4.79 -7.15
CA SER A 81 14.49 6.17 -7.66
C SER A 81 15.83 6.88 -7.82
N LEU A 82 16.97 6.22 -7.47
CA LEU A 82 18.30 6.70 -7.87
C LEU A 82 18.52 6.62 -9.39
N ASN A 83 17.77 5.79 -10.08
CA ASN A 83 17.76 5.77 -11.54
C ASN A 83 16.91 6.92 -12.08
N ASN A 84 17.52 7.79 -12.88
CA ASN A 84 16.88 8.99 -13.46
C ASN A 84 15.68 8.68 -14.40
N GLU A 85 15.56 7.45 -14.89
CA GLU A 85 14.42 7.01 -15.70
C GLU A 85 13.21 6.62 -14.84
N VAL A 86 13.37 6.57 -13.53
CA VAL A 86 12.32 6.18 -12.58
C VAL A 86 11.70 7.43 -11.96
N LYS A 87 10.39 7.53 -12.06
CA LYS A 87 9.58 8.51 -11.35
C LYS A 87 8.90 7.86 -10.15
N ASP A 88 9.21 8.32 -8.94
CA ASP A 88 8.49 7.93 -7.75
C ASP A 88 7.13 8.67 -7.68
N LEU A 89 6.08 7.92 -7.47
CA LEU A 89 4.74 8.45 -7.22
C LEU A 89 4.44 8.51 -5.72
N GLY A 90 5.25 7.86 -4.89
CA GLY A 90 5.06 7.77 -3.45
C GLY A 90 3.82 6.97 -3.03
N GLU A 91 3.18 7.40 -1.95
CA GLU A 91 2.02 6.73 -1.35
C GLU A 91 0.71 7.26 -1.96
N VAL A 92 0.46 6.93 -3.23
CA VAL A 92 -0.76 7.35 -3.94
C VAL A 92 -1.65 6.16 -4.28
N ASN A 93 -2.95 6.30 -4.05
CA ASN A 93 -3.95 5.24 -4.24
C ASN A 93 -4.51 5.16 -5.67
N ILE A 94 -3.73 5.59 -6.66
CA ILE A 94 -4.14 5.71 -8.08
C ILE A 94 -4.78 4.42 -8.61
N PHE A 95 -4.24 3.24 -8.26
CA PHE A 95 -4.80 1.98 -8.74
C PHE A 95 -6.19 1.71 -8.16
N GLU A 96 -6.36 1.93 -6.86
CA GLU A 96 -7.66 1.78 -6.19
C GLU A 96 -8.69 2.74 -6.79
N GLU A 97 -8.32 3.99 -7.04
CA GLU A 97 -9.20 4.97 -7.70
C GLU A 97 -9.61 4.52 -9.11
N ALA A 98 -8.65 4.08 -9.93
CA ALA A 98 -8.92 3.58 -11.27
C ALA A 98 -9.86 2.35 -11.24
N PHE A 99 -9.65 1.43 -10.31
CA PHE A 99 -10.50 0.28 -10.10
C PHE A 99 -11.92 0.68 -9.70
N GLU A 100 -12.09 1.59 -8.73
CA GLU A 100 -13.40 2.03 -8.27
C GLU A 100 -14.16 2.83 -9.35
N GLU A 101 -13.48 3.61 -10.18
CA GLU A 101 -14.08 4.28 -11.33
C GLU A 101 -14.63 3.27 -12.34
N CYS A 102 -13.83 2.26 -12.71
CA CYS A 102 -14.27 1.21 -13.61
C CYS A 102 -15.46 0.42 -13.05
N ARG A 103 -15.45 0.15 -11.74
CA ARG A 103 -16.55 -0.56 -11.07
C ARG A 103 -17.87 0.22 -11.04
N LYS A 104 -17.80 1.55 -10.94
CA LYS A 104 -18.98 2.43 -10.90
C LYS A 104 -19.51 2.77 -12.30
N SER A 105 -18.67 2.69 -13.31
CA SER A 105 -19.05 3.00 -14.68
C SER A 105 -19.92 1.88 -15.24
N LYS A 106 -21.00 2.27 -15.94
CA LYS A 106 -21.83 1.36 -16.74
C LYS A 106 -21.18 1.03 -18.10
N HIS A 107 -20.08 1.69 -18.45
CA HIS A 107 -19.31 1.45 -19.67
C HIS A 107 -18.09 0.59 -19.34
N ASP A 108 -17.64 -0.21 -20.32
CA ASP A 108 -16.42 -1.04 -20.23
C ASP A 108 -15.15 -0.17 -20.14
N LEU A 109 -14.96 0.53 -19.02
CA LEU A 109 -13.72 1.24 -18.74
C LEU A 109 -12.62 0.22 -18.44
N ASN A 110 -11.54 0.32 -19.20
CA ASN A 110 -10.35 -0.51 -18.98
C ASN A 110 -9.54 0.06 -17.80
N ILE A 111 -9.39 -0.72 -16.72
CA ILE A 111 -8.60 -0.34 -15.53
C ILE A 111 -7.19 0.15 -15.93
N SER A 112 -6.56 -0.52 -16.89
CA SER A 112 -5.24 -0.15 -17.39
C SER A 112 -5.22 1.25 -18.01
N GLU A 113 -6.26 1.61 -18.73
CA GLU A 113 -6.39 2.93 -19.37
C GLU A 113 -6.65 4.02 -18.34
N SER A 114 -7.60 3.80 -17.41
CA SER A 114 -7.87 4.74 -16.31
C SER A 114 -6.60 4.96 -15.45
N TYR A 115 -5.91 3.89 -15.09
CA TYR A 115 -4.65 3.97 -14.33
C TYR A 115 -3.57 4.78 -15.08
N ARG A 116 -3.37 4.51 -16.38
CA ARG A 116 -2.40 5.23 -17.21
C ARG A 116 -2.72 6.71 -17.34
N ASN A 117 -3.99 7.06 -17.51
CA ASN A 117 -4.41 8.46 -17.62
C ASN A 117 -4.13 9.23 -16.32
N LYS A 118 -4.38 8.61 -15.17
CA LYS A 118 -4.04 9.20 -13.86
C LYS A 118 -2.53 9.42 -13.69
N ILE A 119 -1.70 8.47 -14.12
CA ILE A 119 -0.24 8.62 -14.08
C ILE A 119 0.23 9.73 -15.02
N LYS A 120 -0.27 9.81 -16.25
CA LYS A 120 0.12 10.86 -17.21
C LYS A 120 -0.13 12.25 -16.66
N ASN A 121 -1.21 12.45 -15.92
CA ASN A 121 -1.50 13.72 -15.26
C ASN A 121 -0.50 14.08 -14.15
N THR A 122 0.22 13.08 -13.64
CA THR A 122 1.18 13.23 -12.54
C THR A 122 2.64 13.29 -13.04
N SER A 123 2.93 12.72 -14.22
CA SER A 123 4.29 12.64 -14.77
C SER A 123 4.31 12.71 -16.30
N ASN A 124 4.90 13.78 -16.85
CA ASN A 124 5.17 13.88 -18.27
C ASN A 124 6.35 12.98 -18.67
N GLN A 125 6.14 12.02 -19.58
CA GLN A 125 7.16 11.25 -20.32
C GLN A 125 8.04 10.25 -19.57
N THR A 126 7.73 9.82 -18.35
CA THR A 126 8.53 8.78 -17.68
C THR A 126 8.17 7.39 -18.17
N VAL A 127 9.19 6.56 -18.44
CA VAL A 127 9.04 5.17 -18.90
C VAL A 127 8.78 4.23 -17.73
N ILE A 128 9.31 4.54 -16.55
CA ILE A 128 9.21 3.70 -15.34
C ILE A 128 8.63 4.53 -14.20
N THR A 129 7.62 3.99 -13.51
CA THR A 129 7.04 4.62 -12.32
C THR A 129 7.07 3.66 -11.14
N THR A 130 7.28 4.16 -9.90
CA THR A 130 7.02 3.42 -8.67
C THR A 130 5.74 3.92 -8.02
N ASN A 131 4.99 3.03 -7.42
CA ASN A 131 3.83 3.33 -6.60
C ASN A 131 3.93 2.54 -5.29
N LYS A 132 4.12 3.24 -4.19
CA LYS A 132 4.31 2.68 -2.86
C LYS A 132 3.05 2.78 -2.00
N TRP A 133 1.88 2.75 -2.57
CA TRP A 133 0.65 2.59 -1.81
C TRP A 133 0.60 1.16 -1.27
N LEU A 134 0.94 1.00 0.00
CA LEU A 134 1.15 -0.33 0.60
C LEU A 134 -0.09 -1.21 0.51
N PHE A 135 -1.30 -0.63 0.58
CA PHE A 135 -2.57 -1.36 0.43
C PHE A 135 -2.78 -1.95 -0.97
N ASN A 136 -1.94 -1.63 -1.95
CA ASN A 136 -1.94 -2.31 -3.24
C ASN A 136 -1.71 -3.82 -3.12
N TYR A 137 -1.24 -4.34 -1.96
CA TYR A 137 -1.20 -5.78 -1.72
C TYR A 137 -2.57 -6.45 -1.89
N GLN A 138 -3.66 -5.76 -1.53
CA GLN A 138 -5.02 -6.25 -1.70
C GLN A 138 -5.42 -6.41 -3.17
N TYR A 139 -4.83 -5.61 -4.03
CA TYR A 139 -5.07 -5.55 -5.47
C TYR A 139 -4.01 -6.28 -6.30
N ALA A 140 -3.00 -6.92 -5.67
CA ALA A 140 -1.85 -7.50 -6.38
C ALA A 140 -2.25 -8.43 -7.55
N GLY A 141 -3.26 -9.26 -7.35
CA GLY A 141 -3.77 -10.14 -8.40
C GLY A 141 -4.46 -9.39 -9.55
N LEU A 142 -5.21 -8.33 -9.24
CA LEU A 142 -5.82 -7.47 -10.27
C LEU A 142 -4.75 -6.69 -11.04
N ILE A 143 -3.79 -6.11 -10.34
CA ILE A 143 -2.64 -5.41 -10.94
C ILE A 143 -1.94 -6.33 -11.93
N ALA A 144 -1.59 -7.55 -11.50
CA ALA A 144 -0.91 -8.52 -12.35
C ALA A 144 -1.71 -8.90 -13.61
N LYS A 145 -3.04 -8.94 -13.52
CA LYS A 145 -3.92 -9.31 -14.64
C LYS A 145 -4.27 -8.15 -15.55
N THR A 146 -4.27 -6.92 -15.04
CA THR A 146 -4.84 -5.77 -15.77
C THR A 146 -3.82 -4.73 -16.19
N ILE A 147 -2.71 -4.58 -15.47
CA ILE A 147 -1.70 -3.56 -15.79
C ILE A 147 -0.56 -4.19 -16.59
N PRO A 148 -0.42 -3.83 -17.88
CA PRO A 148 0.71 -4.30 -18.71
C PRO A 148 2.05 -3.85 -18.11
N ASN A 149 3.06 -4.73 -18.15
CA ASN A 149 4.41 -4.51 -17.61
C ASN A 149 4.45 -4.16 -16.10
N ALA A 150 3.40 -4.50 -15.34
CA ALA A 150 3.45 -4.35 -13.90
C ALA A 150 4.53 -5.25 -13.28
N LYS A 151 5.29 -4.67 -12.36
CA LYS A 151 6.20 -5.40 -11.47
C LYS A 151 5.73 -5.18 -10.05
N ILE A 152 5.73 -6.24 -9.24
CA ILE A 152 5.31 -6.15 -7.85
C ILE A 152 6.50 -6.54 -6.97
N ILE A 153 6.91 -5.61 -6.11
CA ILE A 153 7.94 -5.83 -5.09
C ILE A 153 7.24 -5.96 -3.75
N HIS A 154 7.29 -7.15 -3.17
CA HIS A 154 6.77 -7.39 -1.83
C HIS A 154 7.86 -7.17 -0.80
N CYS A 155 7.75 -6.09 -0.02
CA CYS A 155 8.64 -5.81 1.08
C CYS A 155 8.24 -6.63 2.31
N TYR A 156 9.18 -7.39 2.84
CA TYR A 156 9.00 -8.26 4.00
C TYR A 156 10.04 -7.94 5.06
N ARG A 157 9.64 -8.00 6.32
CA ARG A 157 10.48 -7.84 7.50
C ARG A 157 10.11 -8.91 8.52
N ASN A 158 11.00 -9.19 9.50
CA ASN A 158 10.66 -10.06 10.62
C ASN A 158 9.29 -9.65 11.21
N PRO A 159 8.32 -10.56 11.33
CA PRO A 159 6.95 -10.22 11.74
C PRO A 159 6.89 -9.54 13.11
N LEU A 160 7.64 -10.01 14.09
CA LEU A 160 7.64 -9.45 15.46
C LEU A 160 8.20 -8.04 15.47
N ASP A 161 9.32 -7.81 14.79
CA ASP A 161 9.91 -6.47 14.63
C ASP A 161 8.97 -5.53 13.89
N ASN A 162 8.28 -6.03 12.88
CA ASN A 162 7.37 -5.22 12.09
C ASN A 162 6.13 -4.84 12.92
N ILE A 163 5.50 -5.80 13.61
CA ILE A 163 4.35 -5.55 14.47
C ILE A 163 4.70 -4.56 15.58
N LEU A 164 5.84 -4.75 16.26
CA LEU A 164 6.28 -3.82 17.29
C LEU A 164 6.52 -2.42 16.73
N SER A 165 7.13 -2.33 15.55
CA SER A 165 7.36 -1.04 14.87
C SER A 165 6.05 -0.35 14.49
N ILE A 166 5.05 -1.10 14.05
CA ILE A 166 3.71 -0.63 13.72
C ILE A 166 3.00 -0.13 14.99
N TYR A 167 3.01 -0.92 16.06
CA TYR A 167 2.38 -0.59 17.34
C TYR A 167 2.97 0.67 17.99
N ARG A 168 4.29 0.88 17.83
CA ARG A 168 5.01 2.08 18.31
C ARG A 168 4.83 3.30 17.41
N ALA A 169 4.41 3.11 16.16
CA ALA A 169 4.23 4.21 15.24
C ALA A 169 2.92 4.96 15.53
N HIS A 170 2.99 6.28 15.48
CA HIS A 170 1.79 7.10 15.59
C HIS A 170 1.20 7.31 14.20
N PHE A 171 0.35 6.38 13.76
CA PHE A 171 -0.35 6.52 12.49
C PHE A 171 -1.52 7.49 12.60
N ALA A 172 -1.77 8.21 11.51
CA ALA A 172 -2.94 9.05 11.34
C ALA A 172 -4.24 8.21 11.28
N ILE A 173 -5.38 8.89 11.21
CA ILE A 173 -6.70 8.28 11.04
C ILE A 173 -6.69 7.35 9.81
N GLY A 174 -7.32 6.19 9.93
CA GLY A 174 -7.40 5.18 8.85
C GLY A 174 -6.58 3.91 9.09
N ASN A 175 -5.53 3.98 9.92
CA ASN A 175 -4.69 2.83 10.27
C ASN A 175 -4.97 2.33 11.70
N THR A 176 -6.24 2.23 12.08
CA THR A 176 -6.66 1.91 13.46
C THR A 176 -6.34 0.47 13.86
N PHE A 177 -6.07 -0.42 12.91
CA PHE A 177 -5.53 -1.76 13.17
C PHE A 177 -4.18 -1.72 13.91
N SER A 178 -3.41 -0.63 13.74
CA SER A 178 -2.05 -0.50 14.29
C SER A 178 -2.01 -0.33 15.81
N SER A 179 -3.14 -0.08 16.45
CA SER A 179 -3.24 0.18 17.88
C SER A 179 -3.63 -1.06 18.70
N SER A 180 -3.80 -2.22 18.05
CA SER A 180 -4.05 -3.50 18.71
C SER A 180 -2.96 -4.50 18.36
N LEU A 181 -2.56 -5.31 19.33
CA LEU A 181 -1.67 -6.47 19.13
C LEU A 181 -2.46 -7.76 18.92
N ILE A 182 -3.79 -7.69 18.98
CA ILE A 182 -4.74 -8.80 18.86
C ILE A 182 -5.67 -8.55 17.70
#